data_d962612b096dc7f3709c7ce231e0533b
#
_entry.id   d962612b096dc7f3709c7ce231e0533b
#
_cell.length_a   1.000
_cell.length_b   1.000
_cell.length_c   1.000
_cell.angle_alpha   90.00
_cell.angle_beta   90.00
_cell.angle_gamma   90.00
#
_symmetry.space_group_name_H-M   'P 1'
#
loop_
_entity.id
_entity.type
_entity.pdbx_description
1 polymer ?
#
loop_
_entity_poly.entity_id
_entity_poly.type
_entity_poly.pdbx_seq_one_letter_code
_entity_poly.pdbx_strand_id
1 'polypeptide(L)'
;MAAETRSGAKAAPKPGTKAARREKAKQLREEEHQRQLRTRRRVIALVAAAVIAVTAVLYFVFRQSEQSPAPGYDVGSPGIGQSAPGFTLASSAGDTQSLAAYKGKTVLLYFQEGLTCQPCWDQIKDLEKSAAQVKAAGIDQVLSVTTDQAGLVERKVADEKLTTPVLSDPDLKVSKEYNANKYGMMGDSRDGHSFILVGPDGKILWRADYGGAPKYTMYVTVDKLLADLKAGRQA
;
A
#
# COMPACT_ATOMS: atom_id res chain seq x y z
N MET A 1 86.45 30.81 -21.69
CA MET A 1 85.53 31.70 -22.43
C MET A 1 84.13 31.48 -21.86
N ALA A 2 83.66 32.32 -20.97
CA ALA A 2 82.36 32.30 -20.37
C ALA A 2 81.49 33.31 -21.05
N ALA A 3 80.34 32.84 -21.60
CA ALA A 3 79.34 33.73 -22.21
C ALA A 3 78.20 33.95 -21.22
N GLU A 4 78.14 35.13 -20.64
CA GLU A 4 77.05 35.67 -19.82
C GLU A 4 75.82 35.94 -20.69
N THR A 5 74.76 35.21 -20.49
CA THR A 5 73.41 35.52 -21.00
C THR A 5 72.72 36.46 -20.08
N ARG A 6 72.70 37.73 -20.41
CA ARG A 6 71.90 38.78 -19.73
C ARG A 6 70.41 38.53 -19.97
N SER A 7 69.70 38.10 -18.92
CA SER A 7 68.24 38.08 -18.89
C SER A 7 67.72 39.52 -18.78
N GLY A 8 67.04 39.98 -19.84
CA GLY A 8 66.40 41.31 -19.90
C GLY A 8 65.11 41.36 -19.09
N ALA A 9 65.17 41.67 -17.82
CA ALA A 9 63.98 41.96 -17.02
C ALA A 9 63.32 43.25 -17.53
N LYS A 10 62.13 43.17 -18.09
CA LYS A 10 61.29 44.34 -18.48
C LYS A 10 61.00 45.16 -17.22
N ALA A 11 61.52 46.40 -17.15
CA ALA A 11 61.26 47.29 -16.02
C ALA A 11 59.74 47.61 -15.91
N ALA A 12 59.25 47.59 -14.66
CA ALA A 12 57.87 47.93 -14.36
C ALA A 12 57.55 49.39 -14.72
N PRO A 13 56.39 49.69 -15.33
CA PRO A 13 56.04 51.03 -15.75
C PRO A 13 55.87 51.99 -14.58
N LYS A 14 56.39 53.22 -14.69
CA LYS A 14 56.34 54.27 -13.66
C LYS A 14 54.89 54.57 -13.24
N PRO A 15 54.58 54.73 -11.94
CA PRO A 15 53.24 55.04 -11.47
C PRO A 15 52.65 56.29 -12.10
N GLY A 16 51.41 56.24 -12.61
CA GLY A 16 50.72 57.38 -13.23
C GLY A 16 50.74 57.40 -14.77
N THR A 17 51.51 56.54 -15.43
CA THR A 17 51.55 56.45 -16.88
C THR A 17 50.35 55.74 -17.49
N LYS A 18 49.97 56.06 -18.75
CA LYS A 18 48.87 55.41 -19.48
C LYS A 18 49.06 53.88 -19.59
N ALA A 19 50.32 53.45 -19.59
CA ALA A 19 50.71 52.03 -19.60
C ALA A 19 50.39 51.36 -18.25
N ALA A 20 50.75 51.97 -17.10
CA ALA A 20 50.44 51.44 -15.75
C ALA A 20 48.92 51.35 -15.50
N ARG A 21 48.13 52.32 -15.97
CA ARG A 21 46.66 52.29 -15.91
C ARG A 21 46.06 51.12 -16.71
N ARG A 22 46.61 50.83 -17.88
CA ARG A 22 46.18 49.71 -18.74
C ARG A 22 46.52 48.36 -18.10
N GLU A 23 47.68 48.23 -17.46
CA GLU A 23 48.12 47.02 -16.79
C GLU A 23 47.25 46.73 -15.53
N LYS A 24 46.94 47.76 -14.75
CA LYS A 24 46.04 47.65 -13.60
C LYS A 24 44.62 47.29 -14.01
N ALA A 25 44.13 47.86 -15.13
CA ALA A 25 42.80 47.49 -15.67
C ALA A 25 42.75 46.08 -16.20
N LYS A 26 43.83 45.53 -16.76
CA LYS A 26 43.94 44.11 -17.12
C LYS A 26 43.92 43.22 -15.90
N GLN A 27 44.71 43.51 -14.89
CA GLN A 27 44.74 42.74 -13.65
C GLN A 27 43.37 42.68 -12.94
N LEU A 28 42.68 43.83 -12.85
CA LEU A 28 41.31 43.87 -12.31
C LEU A 28 40.32 43.00 -13.09
N ARG A 29 40.38 43.03 -14.43
CA ARG A 29 39.53 42.18 -15.26
C ARG A 29 39.85 40.69 -15.13
N GLU A 30 41.11 40.33 -14.97
CA GLU A 30 41.55 38.96 -14.70
C GLU A 30 41.10 38.47 -13.32
N GLU A 31 41.22 39.34 -12.31
CA GLU A 31 40.71 39.03 -10.97
C GLU A 31 39.18 38.87 -10.95
N GLU A 32 38.43 39.77 -11.59
CA GLU A 32 36.98 39.65 -11.72
C GLU A 32 36.59 38.37 -12.46
N HIS A 33 37.25 38.04 -13.55
CA HIS A 33 37.02 36.81 -14.30
C HIS A 33 37.31 35.57 -13.44
N GLN A 34 38.40 35.54 -12.70
CA GLN A 34 38.74 34.47 -11.76
C GLN A 34 37.72 34.35 -10.62
N ARG A 35 37.23 35.46 -10.07
CA ARG A 35 36.16 35.47 -9.07
C ARG A 35 34.85 34.89 -9.66
N GLN A 36 34.46 35.31 -10.88
CA GLN A 36 33.29 34.79 -11.54
C GLN A 36 33.39 33.28 -11.81
N LEU A 37 34.55 32.80 -12.27
CA LEU A 37 34.79 31.38 -12.50
C LEU A 37 34.72 30.57 -11.17
N ARG A 38 35.28 31.09 -10.08
CA ARG A 38 35.22 30.45 -8.75
C ARG A 38 33.80 30.41 -8.22
N THR A 39 33.02 31.49 -8.38
CA THR A 39 31.61 31.53 -7.98
C THR A 39 30.77 30.55 -8.79
N ARG A 40 30.96 30.57 -10.12
CA ARG A 40 30.27 29.63 -11.01
C ARG A 40 30.58 28.17 -10.68
N ARG A 41 31.84 27.83 -10.43
CA ARG A 41 32.24 26.48 -10.00
C ARG A 41 31.62 26.08 -8.65
N ARG A 42 31.56 27.03 -7.67
CA ARG A 42 30.90 26.78 -6.38
C ARG A 42 29.39 26.52 -6.54
N VAL A 43 28.69 27.32 -7.36
CA VAL A 43 27.28 27.15 -7.64
C VAL A 43 27.02 25.80 -8.32
N ILE A 44 27.80 25.44 -9.33
CA ILE A 44 27.69 24.14 -10.01
C ILE A 44 27.91 22.99 -9.03
N ALA A 45 28.92 23.09 -8.15
CA ALA A 45 29.19 22.07 -7.15
C ALA A 45 28.06 21.92 -6.13
N LEU A 46 27.46 23.04 -5.69
CA LEU A 46 26.30 23.01 -4.78
C LEU A 46 25.06 22.41 -5.44
N VAL A 47 24.79 22.77 -6.70
CA VAL A 47 23.67 22.18 -7.45
C VAL A 47 23.89 20.68 -7.65
N ALA A 48 25.09 20.26 -8.03
CA ALA A 48 25.42 18.86 -8.19
C ALA A 48 25.27 18.08 -6.86
N ALA A 49 25.73 18.64 -5.74
CA ALA A 49 25.55 18.05 -4.44
C ALA A 49 24.08 17.93 -4.04
N ALA A 50 23.26 18.95 -4.31
CA ALA A 50 21.84 18.93 -4.06
C ALA A 50 21.11 17.85 -4.90
N VAL A 51 21.45 17.72 -6.18
CA VAL A 51 20.90 16.67 -7.07
C VAL A 51 21.27 15.27 -6.54
N ILE A 52 22.54 15.08 -6.15
CA ILE A 52 23.00 13.80 -5.59
C ILE A 52 22.23 13.48 -4.30
N ALA A 53 22.05 14.47 -3.42
CA ALA A 53 21.30 14.27 -2.17
C ALA A 53 19.83 13.87 -2.44
N VAL A 54 19.16 14.56 -3.36
CA VAL A 54 17.77 14.24 -3.74
C VAL A 54 17.67 12.85 -4.36
N THR A 55 18.58 12.50 -5.28
CA THR A 55 18.59 11.16 -5.88
C THR A 55 18.90 10.08 -4.87
N ALA A 56 19.78 10.32 -3.90
CA ALA A 56 20.07 9.37 -2.83
C ALA A 56 18.85 9.17 -1.91
N VAL A 57 18.13 10.23 -1.56
CA VAL A 57 16.90 10.13 -0.76
C VAL A 57 15.82 9.36 -1.53
N LEU A 58 15.60 9.68 -2.80
CA LEU A 58 14.63 8.96 -3.64
C LEU A 58 15.01 7.47 -3.79
N TYR A 59 16.29 7.18 -4.00
CA TYR A 59 16.80 5.82 -4.07
C TYR A 59 16.60 5.06 -2.75
N PHE A 60 16.84 5.71 -1.62
CA PHE A 60 16.65 5.10 -0.30
C PHE A 60 15.17 4.81 -0.02
N VAL A 61 14.28 5.79 -0.30
CA VAL A 61 12.82 5.61 -0.17
C VAL A 61 12.33 4.48 -1.09
N PHE A 62 12.80 4.44 -2.34
CA PHE A 62 12.44 3.39 -3.30
C PHE A 62 12.92 2.02 -2.82
N ARG A 63 14.17 1.91 -2.37
CA ARG A 63 14.70 0.65 -1.82
C ARG A 63 13.97 0.18 -0.57
N GLN A 64 13.54 1.12 0.29
CA GLN A 64 12.79 0.78 1.49
C GLN A 64 11.38 0.26 1.15
N SER A 65 10.76 0.78 0.09
CA SER A 65 9.47 0.27 -0.40
C SER A 65 9.58 -1.12 -1.04
N GLU A 66 10.70 -1.45 -1.68
CA GLU A 66 10.96 -2.79 -2.24
C GLU A 66 11.30 -3.85 -1.17
N GLN A 67 11.76 -3.44 0.02
CA GLN A 67 12.12 -4.35 1.11
C GLN A 67 10.94 -4.78 1.98
N SER A 68 9.76 -4.18 1.84
CA SER A 68 8.54 -4.72 2.44
C SER A 68 8.13 -5.95 1.63
N PRO A 69 8.15 -7.17 2.22
CA PRO A 69 7.64 -8.33 1.50
C PRO A 69 6.22 -8.01 1.08
N ALA A 70 5.93 -8.20 -0.21
CA ALA A 70 4.58 -8.01 -0.71
C ALA A 70 3.61 -8.80 0.20
N PRO A 71 2.50 -8.21 0.64
CA PRO A 71 1.52 -8.94 1.43
C PRO A 71 1.17 -10.21 0.68
N GLY A 72 1.04 -11.32 1.37
CA GLY A 72 0.75 -12.62 0.77
C GLY A 72 -0.66 -12.72 0.17
N TYR A 73 -1.30 -11.58 -0.10
CA TYR A 73 -2.66 -11.40 -0.61
C TYR A 73 -2.73 -10.19 -1.57
N ASP A 74 -3.75 -10.17 -2.41
CA ASP A 74 -4.07 -9.03 -3.27
C ASP A 74 -4.98 -8.03 -2.54
N VAL A 75 -5.07 -6.81 -3.05
CA VAL A 75 -6.03 -5.79 -2.60
C VAL A 75 -6.86 -5.34 -3.78
N GLY A 76 -8.10 -5.81 -3.84
CA GLY A 76 -9.04 -5.50 -4.91
C GLY A 76 -9.78 -4.17 -4.71
N SER A 77 -10.83 -3.97 -5.51
CA SER A 77 -11.69 -2.79 -5.46
C SER A 77 -13.13 -3.21 -5.06
N PRO A 78 -13.83 -2.42 -4.23
CA PRO A 78 -13.38 -1.20 -3.57
C PRO A 78 -12.23 -1.47 -2.59
N GLY A 79 -11.27 -0.56 -2.53
CA GLY A 79 -10.07 -0.67 -1.70
C GLY A 79 -10.15 0.16 -0.40
N ILE A 80 -9.03 0.20 0.32
CA ILE A 80 -8.88 0.92 1.59
C ILE A 80 -9.25 2.41 1.40
N GLY A 81 -10.01 2.97 2.34
CA GLY A 81 -10.48 4.36 2.34
C GLY A 81 -11.74 4.60 1.50
N GLN A 82 -12.13 3.67 0.62
CA GLN A 82 -13.37 3.77 -0.16
C GLN A 82 -14.59 3.36 0.68
N SER A 83 -15.77 3.83 0.28
CA SER A 83 -17.02 3.41 0.91
C SER A 83 -17.33 1.95 0.56
N ALA A 84 -17.68 1.16 1.58
CA ALA A 84 -18.15 -0.21 1.39
C ALA A 84 -19.54 -0.18 0.71
N PRO A 85 -19.76 -0.93 -0.39
CA PRO A 85 -21.08 -1.08 -0.98
C PRO A 85 -22.09 -1.61 0.02
N GLY A 86 -23.27 -0.96 0.07
CA GLY A 86 -24.35 -1.38 0.95
C GLY A 86 -25.04 -2.64 0.43
N PHE A 87 -25.49 -3.48 1.35
CA PHE A 87 -26.27 -4.68 0.98
C PHE A 87 -27.39 -4.97 1.98
N THR A 88 -28.35 -5.78 1.52
CA THR A 88 -29.32 -6.48 2.36
C THR A 88 -29.48 -7.88 1.80
N LEU A 89 -29.08 -8.90 2.56
CA LEU A 89 -29.05 -10.30 2.15
C LEU A 89 -29.78 -11.19 3.16
N ALA A 90 -30.33 -12.29 2.68
CA ALA A 90 -30.87 -13.35 3.53
C ALA A 90 -29.74 -13.99 4.34
N SER A 91 -29.99 -14.26 5.62
CA SER A 91 -29.04 -14.83 6.55
C SER A 91 -29.38 -16.28 6.90
N SER A 92 -28.37 -17.07 7.22
CA SER A 92 -28.51 -18.42 7.82
C SER A 92 -29.29 -18.46 9.12
N ALA A 93 -29.53 -17.31 9.77
CA ALA A 93 -30.34 -17.20 10.98
C ALA A 93 -31.86 -17.10 10.69
N GLY A 94 -32.27 -17.14 9.41
CA GLY A 94 -33.67 -17.03 8.98
C GLY A 94 -34.17 -15.59 8.89
N ASP A 95 -33.33 -14.60 9.07
CA ASP A 95 -33.62 -13.17 8.95
C ASP A 95 -32.92 -12.56 7.71
N THR A 96 -32.99 -11.25 7.59
CA THR A 96 -32.17 -10.49 6.62
C THR A 96 -31.17 -9.61 7.36
N GLN A 97 -29.95 -9.57 6.85
CA GLN A 97 -28.88 -8.72 7.39
C GLN A 97 -28.52 -7.64 6.40
N SER A 98 -28.39 -6.40 6.86
CA SER A 98 -27.90 -5.29 6.04
C SER A 98 -26.65 -4.70 6.65
N LEU A 99 -25.70 -4.24 5.81
CA LEU A 99 -24.51 -3.56 6.30
C LEU A 99 -24.86 -2.30 7.11
N ALA A 100 -25.95 -1.61 6.74
CA ALA A 100 -26.42 -0.43 7.43
C ALA A 100 -26.82 -0.67 8.91
N ALA A 101 -27.25 -1.90 9.25
CA ALA A 101 -27.56 -2.27 10.64
C ALA A 101 -26.35 -2.29 11.56
N TYR A 102 -25.16 -2.30 10.99
CA TYR A 102 -23.87 -2.33 11.72
C TYR A 102 -23.19 -0.95 11.77
N LYS A 103 -23.88 0.13 11.41
CA LYS A 103 -23.33 1.47 11.53
C LYS A 103 -22.83 1.74 12.96
N GLY A 104 -21.62 2.30 13.08
CA GLY A 104 -20.98 2.52 14.37
C GLY A 104 -20.17 1.31 14.90
N LYS A 105 -20.17 0.19 14.17
CA LYS A 105 -19.40 -1.02 14.49
C LYS A 105 -18.34 -1.28 13.42
N THR A 106 -17.30 -1.98 13.81
CA THR A 106 -16.29 -2.50 12.88
C THR A 106 -16.67 -3.92 12.47
N VAL A 107 -16.91 -4.13 11.18
CA VAL A 107 -17.41 -5.40 10.63
C VAL A 107 -16.37 -6.05 9.74
N LEU A 108 -16.04 -7.30 9.98
CA LEU A 108 -15.24 -8.12 9.07
C LEU A 108 -16.19 -8.89 8.14
N LEU A 109 -16.19 -8.53 6.88
CA LEU A 109 -16.85 -9.30 5.82
C LEU A 109 -15.89 -10.37 5.33
N TYR A 110 -16.36 -11.61 5.26
CA TYR A 110 -15.64 -12.75 4.72
C TYR A 110 -16.42 -13.36 3.55
N PHE A 111 -15.96 -13.08 2.33
CA PHE A 111 -16.48 -13.70 1.11
C PHE A 111 -15.82 -15.05 0.90
N GLN A 112 -16.61 -16.06 0.57
CA GLN A 112 -16.15 -17.45 0.45
C GLN A 112 -16.86 -18.24 -0.65
N GLU A 113 -16.23 -19.31 -1.17
CA GLU A 113 -16.76 -20.13 -2.29
C GLU A 113 -18.03 -20.93 -1.96
N GLY A 114 -18.37 -21.10 -0.67
CA GLY A 114 -19.62 -21.70 -0.24
C GLY A 114 -19.56 -23.19 0.04
N LEU A 115 -20.68 -23.89 -0.23
CA LEU A 115 -20.95 -25.24 0.25
C LEU A 115 -19.90 -26.30 -0.07
N THR A 116 -19.22 -26.15 -1.21
CA THR A 116 -18.23 -27.13 -1.68
C THR A 116 -16.83 -26.88 -1.15
N CYS A 117 -16.60 -25.74 -0.48
CA CYS A 117 -15.30 -25.34 0.06
C CYS A 117 -15.19 -25.63 1.55
N GLN A 118 -14.85 -26.86 1.94
CA GLN A 118 -14.70 -27.20 3.38
C GLN A 118 -13.66 -26.29 4.09
N PRO A 119 -12.50 -25.95 3.51
CA PRO A 119 -11.57 -25.01 4.13
C PRO A 119 -12.19 -23.63 4.44
N CYS A 120 -13.17 -23.18 3.64
CA CYS A 120 -13.88 -21.93 3.88
C CYS A 120 -14.76 -22.00 5.15
N TRP A 121 -15.39 -23.16 5.41
CA TRP A 121 -16.17 -23.42 6.61
C TRP A 121 -15.26 -23.57 7.84
N ASP A 122 -14.12 -24.22 7.69
CA ASP A 122 -13.12 -24.33 8.74
C ASP A 122 -12.56 -22.95 9.14
N GLN A 123 -12.45 -22.04 8.17
CA GLN A 123 -12.10 -20.63 8.43
C GLN A 123 -13.09 -19.95 9.37
N ILE A 124 -14.40 -20.13 9.16
CA ILE A 124 -15.43 -19.56 10.05
C ILE A 124 -15.32 -20.19 11.45
N LYS A 125 -15.17 -21.50 11.55
CA LYS A 125 -15.00 -22.20 12.84
C LYS A 125 -13.83 -21.66 13.63
N ASP A 126 -12.70 -21.43 12.97
CA ASP A 126 -11.51 -20.98 13.67
C ASP A 126 -11.59 -19.48 14.05
N LEU A 127 -12.32 -18.66 13.27
CA LEU A 127 -12.68 -17.31 13.67
C LEU A 127 -13.57 -17.31 14.93
N GLU A 128 -14.56 -18.22 15.03
CA GLU A 128 -15.40 -18.36 16.21
C GLU A 128 -14.61 -18.84 17.43
N LYS A 129 -13.77 -19.86 17.28
CA LYS A 129 -12.87 -20.35 18.35
C LYS A 129 -11.94 -19.26 18.86
N SER A 130 -11.54 -18.34 17.96
CA SER A 130 -10.64 -17.23 18.24
C SER A 130 -11.38 -15.92 18.52
N ALA A 131 -12.66 -15.95 18.88
CA ALA A 131 -13.51 -14.76 19.04
C ALA A 131 -12.91 -13.68 19.96
N ALA A 132 -12.20 -14.09 21.02
CA ALA A 132 -11.51 -13.16 21.91
C ALA A 132 -10.38 -12.40 21.21
N GLN A 133 -9.59 -13.07 20.36
CA GLN A 133 -8.51 -12.45 19.57
C GLN A 133 -9.09 -11.54 18.49
N VAL A 134 -10.16 -11.99 17.80
CA VAL A 134 -10.88 -11.21 16.79
C VAL A 134 -11.41 -9.92 17.42
N LYS A 135 -12.03 -10.00 18.60
CA LYS A 135 -12.52 -8.83 19.34
C LYS A 135 -11.38 -7.91 19.78
N ALA A 136 -10.28 -8.47 20.26
CA ALA A 136 -9.10 -7.69 20.65
C ALA A 136 -8.44 -6.96 19.47
N ALA A 137 -8.60 -7.48 18.25
CA ALA A 137 -8.17 -6.81 17.02
C ALA A 137 -9.09 -5.64 16.59
N GLY A 138 -10.15 -5.37 17.36
CA GLY A 138 -11.11 -4.28 17.11
C GLY A 138 -12.20 -4.65 16.10
N ILE A 139 -12.50 -5.93 15.94
CA ILE A 139 -13.60 -6.43 15.09
C ILE A 139 -14.79 -6.69 16.00
N ASP A 140 -15.90 -5.98 15.74
CA ASP A 140 -17.13 -6.11 16.53
C ASP A 140 -18.03 -7.23 16.03
N GLN A 141 -18.02 -7.48 14.72
CA GLN A 141 -18.86 -8.48 14.08
C GLN A 141 -18.13 -9.12 12.90
N VAL A 142 -18.33 -10.43 12.73
CA VAL A 142 -17.94 -11.16 11.51
C VAL A 142 -19.23 -11.54 10.76
N LEU A 143 -19.27 -11.30 9.46
CA LEU A 143 -20.31 -11.73 8.54
C LEU A 143 -19.65 -12.49 7.41
N SER A 144 -20.09 -13.71 7.14
CA SER A 144 -19.64 -14.43 5.96
C SER A 144 -20.65 -14.24 4.81
N VAL A 145 -20.17 -14.19 3.58
CA VAL A 145 -21.00 -14.07 2.36
C VAL A 145 -20.65 -15.21 1.42
N THR A 146 -21.66 -15.83 0.85
CA THR A 146 -21.52 -16.89 -0.16
C THR A 146 -22.60 -16.78 -1.23
N THR A 147 -22.35 -17.34 -2.40
CA THR A 147 -23.26 -17.35 -3.54
C THR A 147 -24.26 -18.52 -3.50
N ASP A 148 -24.31 -19.28 -2.43
CA ASP A 148 -25.25 -20.39 -2.27
C ASP A 148 -26.63 -19.91 -1.81
N GLN A 149 -27.66 -20.72 -2.11
CA GLN A 149 -29.05 -20.45 -1.72
C GLN A 149 -29.23 -20.48 -0.20
N ALA A 150 -29.99 -19.54 0.35
CA ALA A 150 -30.18 -19.35 1.79
C ALA A 150 -30.53 -20.62 2.56
N GLY A 151 -31.49 -21.41 2.08
CA GLY A 151 -31.90 -22.65 2.77
C GLY A 151 -30.85 -23.77 2.73
N LEU A 152 -29.88 -23.74 1.82
CA LEU A 152 -28.74 -24.64 1.83
C LEU A 152 -27.67 -24.17 2.82
N VAL A 153 -27.46 -22.88 2.87
CA VAL A 153 -26.53 -22.20 3.82
C VAL A 153 -27.00 -22.42 5.25
N GLU A 154 -28.30 -22.24 5.54
CA GLU A 154 -28.90 -22.47 6.84
C GLU A 154 -28.62 -23.91 7.34
N ARG A 155 -28.87 -24.91 6.48
CA ARG A 155 -28.57 -26.32 6.83
C ARG A 155 -27.09 -26.54 7.11
N LYS A 156 -26.21 -26.02 6.26
CA LYS A 156 -24.77 -26.18 6.46
C LYS A 156 -24.28 -25.51 7.74
N VAL A 157 -24.77 -24.32 8.07
CA VAL A 157 -24.46 -23.61 9.34
C VAL A 157 -24.92 -24.45 10.55
N ALA A 158 -26.11 -25.03 10.48
CA ALA A 158 -26.61 -25.91 11.55
C ALA A 158 -25.77 -27.19 11.69
N ASP A 159 -25.42 -27.85 10.59
CA ASP A 159 -24.58 -29.06 10.57
C ASP A 159 -23.18 -28.79 11.15
N GLU A 160 -22.60 -27.65 10.81
CA GLU A 160 -21.28 -27.23 11.31
C GLU A 160 -21.34 -26.58 12.69
N LYS A 161 -22.52 -26.37 13.27
CA LYS A 161 -22.79 -25.76 14.59
C LYS A 161 -22.20 -24.36 14.71
N LEU A 162 -22.32 -23.55 13.65
CA LEU A 162 -21.81 -22.20 13.62
C LEU A 162 -22.83 -21.19 14.17
N THR A 163 -22.31 -20.08 14.69
CA THR A 163 -23.08 -18.93 15.19
C THR A 163 -22.89 -17.68 14.33
N THR A 164 -21.82 -17.65 13.57
CA THR A 164 -21.52 -16.56 12.65
C THR A 164 -22.56 -16.51 11.53
N PRO A 165 -23.25 -15.38 11.32
CA PRO A 165 -24.19 -15.24 10.21
C PRO A 165 -23.50 -15.44 8.85
N VAL A 166 -24.03 -16.36 8.06
CA VAL A 166 -23.62 -16.59 6.67
C VAL A 166 -24.72 -16.08 5.76
N LEU A 167 -24.37 -15.14 4.90
CA LEU A 167 -25.30 -14.39 4.05
C LEU A 167 -25.32 -15.00 2.64
N SER A 168 -26.51 -15.08 2.06
CA SER A 168 -26.75 -15.68 0.75
C SER A 168 -26.85 -14.58 -0.32
N ASP A 169 -25.96 -14.61 -1.32
CA ASP A 169 -25.91 -13.72 -2.49
C ASP A 169 -25.96 -14.54 -3.80
N PRO A 170 -27.05 -15.30 -4.05
CA PRO A 170 -27.11 -16.26 -5.14
C PRO A 170 -27.00 -15.63 -6.53
N ASP A 171 -27.32 -14.35 -6.66
CA ASP A 171 -27.24 -13.59 -7.91
C ASP A 171 -25.88 -12.92 -8.12
N LEU A 172 -24.93 -13.13 -7.20
CA LEU A 172 -23.60 -12.50 -7.19
C LEU A 172 -23.65 -10.96 -7.26
N LYS A 173 -24.71 -10.34 -6.83
CA LYS A 173 -24.84 -8.88 -6.92
C LYS A 173 -23.86 -8.18 -5.99
N VAL A 174 -23.89 -8.54 -4.71
CA VAL A 174 -23.00 -7.97 -3.70
C VAL A 174 -21.56 -8.43 -3.96
N SER A 175 -21.37 -9.68 -4.27
CA SER A 175 -20.06 -10.26 -4.61
C SER A 175 -19.35 -9.51 -5.73
N LYS A 176 -20.09 -9.11 -6.79
CA LYS A 176 -19.57 -8.30 -7.89
C LYS A 176 -19.30 -6.84 -7.51
N GLU A 177 -20.15 -6.23 -6.67
CA GLU A 177 -19.92 -4.86 -6.17
C GLU A 177 -18.63 -4.78 -5.35
N TYR A 178 -18.28 -5.87 -4.64
CA TYR A 178 -17.02 -6.01 -3.92
C TYR A 178 -15.88 -6.64 -4.75
N ASN A 179 -16.14 -7.05 -6.00
CA ASN A 179 -15.22 -7.84 -6.84
C ASN A 179 -14.65 -9.07 -6.14
N ALA A 180 -15.35 -9.61 -5.13
CA ALA A 180 -14.92 -10.78 -4.37
C ALA A 180 -14.93 -12.07 -5.24
N ASN A 181 -15.77 -12.11 -6.26
CA ASN A 181 -15.84 -13.18 -7.26
C ASN A 181 -14.60 -13.29 -8.17
N LYS A 182 -13.63 -12.37 -8.06
CA LYS A 182 -12.37 -12.41 -8.82
C LYS A 182 -11.25 -13.19 -8.12
N TYR A 183 -11.46 -13.57 -6.86
CA TYR A 183 -10.42 -14.11 -5.99
C TYR A 183 -10.76 -15.52 -5.50
N GLY A 184 -11.11 -16.41 -6.42
CA GLY A 184 -11.45 -17.82 -6.14
C GLY A 184 -11.05 -18.76 -7.27
N MET A 185 -11.19 -20.07 -7.00
CA MET A 185 -10.87 -21.12 -7.96
C MET A 185 -11.98 -21.35 -9.00
N MET A 186 -13.20 -20.89 -8.70
CA MET A 186 -14.39 -21.15 -9.52
C MET A 186 -14.66 -20.05 -10.56
N GLY A 187 -13.65 -19.22 -10.86
CA GLY A 187 -13.80 -18.09 -11.77
C GLY A 187 -14.86 -17.09 -11.29
N ASP A 188 -15.54 -16.44 -12.22
CA ASP A 188 -16.51 -15.39 -11.91
C ASP A 188 -17.89 -15.92 -11.40
N SER A 189 -18.05 -17.23 -11.24
CA SER A 189 -19.33 -17.86 -10.90
C SER A 189 -19.59 -17.96 -9.40
N ARG A 190 -18.56 -17.79 -8.57
CA ARG A 190 -18.63 -17.84 -7.11
C ARG A 190 -17.72 -16.78 -6.49
N ASP A 191 -17.91 -16.53 -5.19
CA ASP A 191 -16.94 -15.78 -4.41
C ASP A 191 -15.63 -16.55 -4.28
N GLY A 192 -14.57 -15.80 -3.99
CA GLY A 192 -13.29 -16.37 -3.62
C GLY A 192 -13.06 -16.36 -2.11
N HIS A 193 -11.83 -16.12 -1.72
CA HIS A 193 -11.43 -16.05 -0.32
C HIS A 193 -10.90 -14.65 0.00
N SER A 194 -11.85 -13.77 0.38
CA SER A 194 -11.58 -12.33 0.57
C SER A 194 -12.07 -11.86 1.93
N PHE A 195 -11.24 -11.09 2.62
CA PHE A 195 -11.59 -10.42 3.87
C PHE A 195 -11.60 -8.91 3.67
N ILE A 196 -12.67 -8.26 4.14
CA ILE A 196 -12.84 -6.81 4.02
C ILE A 196 -13.31 -6.26 5.36
N LEU A 197 -12.48 -5.43 6.00
CA LEU A 197 -12.82 -4.78 7.26
C LEU A 197 -13.48 -3.43 6.98
N VAL A 198 -14.73 -3.31 7.39
CA VAL A 198 -15.52 -2.08 7.25
C VAL A 198 -15.57 -1.38 8.61
N GLY A 199 -15.20 -0.12 8.63
CA GLY A 199 -15.21 0.73 9.82
C GLY A 199 -16.58 1.26 10.22
N PRO A 200 -16.67 1.91 11.39
CA PRO A 200 -17.91 2.45 11.93
C PRO A 200 -18.58 3.52 11.03
N ASP A 201 -17.79 4.16 10.17
CA ASP A 201 -18.23 5.18 9.21
C ASP A 201 -18.62 4.59 7.84
N GLY A 202 -18.54 3.25 7.69
CA GLY A 202 -18.85 2.55 6.44
C GLY A 202 -17.71 2.56 5.42
N LYS A 203 -16.50 3.00 5.80
CA LYS A 203 -15.33 2.94 4.92
C LYS A 203 -14.55 1.64 5.12
N ILE A 204 -13.91 1.17 4.07
CA ILE A 204 -13.02 0.02 4.13
C ILE A 204 -11.73 0.44 4.82
N LEU A 205 -11.44 -0.19 5.95
CA LEU A 205 -10.23 0.04 6.75
C LEU A 205 -9.09 -0.89 6.34
N TRP A 206 -9.42 -2.06 5.82
CA TRP A 206 -8.46 -3.07 5.37
C TRP A 206 -9.14 -4.04 4.41
N ARG A 207 -8.37 -4.60 3.48
CA ARG A 207 -8.82 -5.63 2.55
C ARG A 207 -7.67 -6.58 2.24
N ALA A 208 -7.99 -7.88 2.18
CA ALA A 208 -7.07 -8.93 1.78
C ALA A 208 -7.80 -10.01 0.99
N ASP A 209 -7.39 -10.18 -0.27
CA ASP A 209 -7.91 -11.15 -1.21
C ASP A 209 -6.90 -12.29 -1.36
N TYR A 210 -7.10 -13.40 -0.63
CA TYR A 210 -6.15 -14.51 -0.58
C TYR A 210 -6.39 -15.54 -1.68
N GLY A 211 -7.62 -15.64 -2.17
CA GLY A 211 -8.03 -16.67 -3.13
C GLY A 211 -7.65 -16.40 -4.57
N GLY A 212 -6.94 -15.30 -4.85
CA GLY A 212 -6.48 -14.95 -6.19
C GLY A 212 -5.41 -15.88 -6.75
N ALA A 213 -5.33 -15.93 -8.09
CA ALA A 213 -4.26 -16.63 -8.79
C ALA A 213 -2.87 -16.02 -8.43
N PRO A 214 -1.79 -16.77 -8.45
CA PRO A 214 -1.70 -18.22 -8.73
C PRO A 214 -1.85 -19.10 -7.49
N LYS A 215 -1.99 -18.51 -6.28
CA LYS A 215 -1.93 -19.25 -5.02
C LYS A 215 -3.24 -19.92 -4.62
N TYR A 216 -4.36 -19.34 -4.96
CA TYR A 216 -5.71 -19.84 -4.62
C TYR A 216 -5.84 -20.29 -3.16
N THR A 217 -5.44 -19.44 -2.22
CA THR A 217 -5.46 -19.75 -0.79
C THR A 217 -6.89 -19.69 -0.27
N MET A 218 -7.45 -20.84 0.16
CA MET A 218 -8.84 -20.95 0.63
C MET A 218 -8.94 -21.08 2.15
N TYR A 219 -7.84 -20.97 2.87
CA TYR A 219 -7.76 -20.95 4.33
C TYR A 219 -6.53 -20.19 4.78
N VAL A 220 -6.71 -19.32 5.76
CA VAL A 220 -5.64 -18.56 6.42
C VAL A 220 -5.78 -18.72 7.92
N THR A 221 -4.71 -19.10 8.63
CA THR A 221 -4.78 -19.18 10.08
C THR A 221 -5.18 -17.82 10.68
N VAL A 222 -5.95 -17.85 11.77
CA VAL A 222 -6.44 -16.60 12.40
C VAL A 222 -5.28 -15.71 12.83
N ASP A 223 -4.19 -16.28 13.34
CA ASP A 223 -3.00 -15.52 13.73
C ASP A 223 -2.40 -14.76 12.53
N LYS A 224 -2.30 -15.44 11.38
CA LYS A 224 -1.81 -14.79 10.15
C LYS A 224 -2.78 -13.70 9.67
N LEU A 225 -4.08 -13.99 9.63
CA LEU A 225 -5.10 -13.03 9.24
C LEU A 225 -5.03 -11.75 10.09
N LEU A 226 -4.95 -11.90 11.41
CA LEU A 226 -4.87 -10.77 12.33
C LEU A 226 -3.53 -10.04 12.27
N ALA A 227 -2.42 -10.75 11.99
CA ALA A 227 -1.12 -10.14 11.74
C ALA A 227 -1.13 -9.30 10.44
N ASP A 228 -1.68 -9.84 9.36
CA ASP A 228 -1.83 -9.15 8.07
C ASP A 228 -2.74 -7.91 8.20
N LEU A 229 -3.86 -8.04 8.93
CA LEU A 229 -4.76 -6.93 9.24
C LEU A 229 -4.04 -5.83 10.04
N LYS A 230 -3.28 -6.19 11.07
CA LYS A 230 -2.50 -5.23 11.87
C LYS A 230 -1.47 -4.50 11.02
N ALA A 231 -0.73 -5.23 10.18
CA ALA A 231 0.27 -4.65 9.28
C ALA A 231 -0.37 -3.72 8.25
N GLY A 232 -1.47 -4.13 7.60
CA GLY A 232 -2.15 -3.37 6.56
C GLY A 232 -2.92 -2.14 7.07
N ARG A 233 -3.23 -2.06 8.37
CA ARG A 233 -3.84 -0.85 8.98
C ARG A 233 -2.81 0.19 9.43
N GLN A 234 -1.54 -0.17 9.48
CA GLN A 234 -0.43 0.72 9.86
C GLN A 234 0.29 1.32 8.65
N ALA A 235 0.02 0.80 7.46
CA ALA A 235 0.56 1.27 6.20
C ALA A 235 -0.32 2.38 5.61
#